data_1802cf02818a6fb3d00d9a9705f96088
#
_entry.id   1802cf02818a6fb3d00d9a9705f96088
#
_cell.length_a   1.000
_cell.length_b   1.000
_cell.length_c   1.000
_cell.angle_alpha   90.00
_cell.angle_beta   90.00
_cell.angle_gamma   90.00
#
_symmetry.space_group_name_H-M   'P 1'
#
loop_
_entity.id
_entity.type
_entity.pdbx_description
1 polymer ?
#
loop_
_entity_poly.entity_id
_entity_poly.type
_entity_poly.pdbx_seq_one_letter_code
_entity_poly.pdbx_strand_id
1 'polypeptide(L)'
;MNTNTNLLSCMDYCMKFYKEFSNLEVEIILCLAKADYNNVIGGYTNLCDKLGRNQSDISNTRKAAIKLWKKGYINLIDNKGYINRSVDKPKKVIGFSLVENFMQRLNATEV
;
A
#
# COMPACT_ATOMS: atom_id res chain seq x y z
N MET A 1 7.28 -2.97 19.77
CA MET A 1 6.78 -4.08 18.98
C MET A 1 7.78 -4.48 17.92
N ASN A 2 7.87 -5.74 17.66
CA ASN A 2 8.85 -6.29 16.74
C ASN A 2 8.36 -6.10 15.28
N THR A 3 9.18 -5.46 14.46
CA THR A 3 8.87 -5.24 13.03
C THR A 3 8.64 -6.56 12.30
N ASN A 4 9.42 -7.60 12.63
CA ASN A 4 9.27 -8.91 12.01
C ASN A 4 7.91 -9.53 12.31
N THR A 5 7.40 -9.35 13.53
CA THR A 5 6.07 -9.83 13.90
C THR A 5 5.00 -9.15 13.04
N ASN A 6 5.10 -7.84 12.85
CA ASN A 6 4.16 -7.10 12.02
C ASN A 6 4.21 -7.58 10.57
N LEU A 7 5.41 -7.80 10.05
CA LEU A 7 5.58 -8.27 8.67
C LEU A 7 4.98 -9.67 8.49
N LEU A 8 5.24 -10.58 9.42
CA LEU A 8 4.71 -11.94 9.36
C LEU A 8 3.18 -11.94 9.42
N SER A 9 2.60 -11.10 10.29
CA SER A 9 1.15 -10.96 10.37
C SER A 9 0.55 -10.46 9.06
N CYS A 10 1.19 -9.45 8.44
CA CYS A 10 0.75 -8.95 7.13
C CYS A 10 0.82 -10.04 6.07
N MET A 11 1.89 -10.83 6.06
CA MET A 11 2.04 -11.93 5.10
C MET A 11 0.93 -12.95 5.25
N ASP A 12 0.62 -13.34 6.49
CA ASP A 12 -0.47 -14.28 6.76
C ASP A 12 -1.79 -13.79 6.20
N TYR A 13 -2.14 -12.53 6.48
CA TYR A 13 -3.39 -11.98 5.98
C TYR A 13 -3.38 -11.83 4.47
N CYS A 14 -2.26 -11.44 3.87
CA CYS A 14 -2.16 -11.34 2.42
C CYS A 14 -2.33 -12.70 1.76
N MET A 15 -1.72 -13.75 2.32
CA MET A 15 -1.89 -15.10 1.81
C MET A 15 -3.33 -15.60 1.93
N LYS A 16 -3.97 -15.28 3.06
CA LYS A 16 -5.36 -15.67 3.31
C LYS A 16 -6.32 -15.02 2.31
N PHE A 17 -6.07 -13.78 1.97
CA PHE A 17 -6.94 -13.00 1.09
C PHE A 17 -6.36 -12.78 -0.30
N TYR A 18 -5.39 -13.60 -0.71
CA TYR A 18 -4.71 -13.38 -1.98
C TYR A 18 -5.65 -13.38 -3.19
N LYS A 19 -6.82 -14.00 -3.07
CA LYS A 19 -7.81 -13.98 -4.15
C LYS A 19 -8.43 -12.60 -4.35
N GLU A 20 -8.39 -11.75 -3.33
CA GLU A 20 -8.92 -10.39 -3.37
C GLU A 20 -7.85 -9.37 -3.75
N PHE A 21 -6.59 -9.77 -3.67
CA PHE A 21 -5.47 -8.90 -3.98
C PHE A 21 -4.68 -9.46 -5.14
N SER A 22 -4.32 -8.60 -6.09
CA SER A 22 -3.39 -8.98 -7.14
C SER A 22 -1.98 -9.15 -6.54
N ASN A 23 -1.09 -9.83 -7.27
CA ASN A 23 0.29 -9.98 -6.82
C ASN A 23 0.94 -8.61 -6.56
N LEU A 24 0.69 -7.66 -7.42
CA LEU A 24 1.25 -6.31 -7.28
C LEU A 24 0.72 -5.61 -6.04
N GLU A 25 -0.58 -5.77 -5.74
CA GLU A 25 -1.16 -5.21 -4.53
C GLU A 25 -0.52 -5.81 -3.27
N VAL A 26 -0.30 -7.13 -3.27
CA VAL A 26 0.38 -7.81 -2.16
C VAL A 26 1.80 -7.28 -2.01
N GLU A 27 2.53 -7.11 -3.11
CA GLU A 27 3.89 -6.54 -3.07
C GLU A 27 3.91 -5.14 -2.46
N ILE A 28 2.94 -4.31 -2.81
CA ILE A 28 2.84 -2.96 -2.25
C ILE A 28 2.60 -3.02 -0.74
N ILE A 29 1.65 -3.86 -0.31
CA ILE A 29 1.34 -4.02 1.11
C ILE A 29 2.57 -4.48 1.88
N LEU A 30 3.29 -5.49 1.38
CA LEU A 30 4.48 -6.00 2.05
C LEU A 30 5.61 -4.96 2.08
N CYS A 31 5.76 -4.19 1.00
CA CYS A 31 6.74 -3.11 0.95
C CYS A 31 6.49 -2.07 2.05
N LEU A 32 5.24 -1.65 2.20
CA LEU A 32 4.88 -0.67 3.22
C LEU A 32 4.96 -1.26 4.64
N ALA A 33 4.67 -2.54 4.78
CA ALA A 33 4.81 -3.23 6.08
C ALA A 33 6.27 -3.33 6.51
N LYS A 34 7.19 -3.56 5.55
CA LYS A 34 8.63 -3.57 5.84
C LYS A 34 9.11 -2.22 6.33
N ALA A 35 8.49 -1.15 5.86
CA ALA A 35 8.81 0.20 6.31
C ALA A 35 8.21 0.51 7.69
N ASP A 36 7.62 -0.49 8.35
CA ASP A 36 7.04 -0.39 9.68
C ASP A 36 5.98 0.70 9.75
N TYR A 37 5.12 0.73 8.74
CA TYR A 37 4.07 1.74 8.54
C TYR A 37 4.60 3.13 8.28
N ASN A 38 5.91 3.28 8.13
CA ASN A 38 6.50 4.56 7.76
C ASN A 38 6.22 4.85 6.28
N ASN A 39 6.32 6.12 5.94
CA ASN A 39 6.08 6.55 4.59
C ASN A 39 7.15 6.03 3.64
N VAL A 40 6.74 5.49 2.50
CA VAL A 40 7.63 5.34 1.36
C VAL A 40 7.61 6.70 0.66
N ILE A 41 8.72 7.44 0.75
CA ILE A 41 8.83 8.79 0.23
C ILE A 41 9.18 8.75 -1.26
N GLY A 42 8.59 9.65 -2.02
CA GLY A 42 8.73 9.71 -3.47
C GLY A 42 7.44 9.30 -4.14
N GLY A 43 7.33 9.54 -5.43
CA GLY A 43 6.11 9.20 -6.17
C GLY A 43 6.09 7.74 -6.62
N TYR A 44 5.25 7.46 -7.61
CA TYR A 44 5.10 6.11 -8.13
C TYR A 44 6.39 5.55 -8.72
N THR A 45 7.26 6.41 -9.25
CA THR A 45 8.57 6.01 -9.75
C THR A 45 9.39 5.36 -8.63
N ASN A 46 9.42 6.01 -7.47
CA ASN A 46 10.17 5.50 -6.34
C ASN A 46 9.54 4.24 -5.75
N LEU A 47 8.21 4.19 -5.70
CA LEU A 47 7.52 2.99 -5.25
C LEU A 47 7.85 1.81 -6.16
N CYS A 48 7.79 2.01 -7.47
CA CYS A 48 8.13 1.00 -8.46
C CYS A 48 9.56 0.50 -8.26
N ASP A 49 10.50 1.42 -8.03
CA ASP A 49 11.89 1.08 -7.77
C ASP A 49 12.05 0.24 -6.49
N LYS A 50 11.38 0.61 -5.42
CA LYS A 50 11.43 -0.14 -4.17
C LYS A 50 10.83 -1.54 -4.28
N LEU A 51 9.89 -1.72 -5.19
CA LEU A 51 9.31 -3.03 -5.47
C LEU A 51 10.22 -3.89 -6.35
N GLY A 52 11.32 -3.32 -6.85
CA GLY A 52 12.22 -4.03 -7.76
C GLY A 52 11.65 -4.21 -9.16
N ARG A 53 10.70 -3.37 -9.56
CA ARG A 53 10.07 -3.45 -10.87
C ARG A 53 10.67 -2.46 -11.84
N ASN A 54 10.53 -2.75 -13.14
CA ASN A 54 10.96 -1.84 -14.19
C ASN A 54 10.09 -0.59 -14.20
N GLN A 55 10.65 0.52 -14.65
CA GLN A 55 9.90 1.77 -14.76
C GLN A 55 8.74 1.68 -15.77
N SER A 56 8.79 0.70 -16.68
CA SER A 56 7.66 0.42 -17.57
C SER A 56 6.41 -0.03 -16.81
N ASP A 57 6.57 -0.48 -15.57
CA ASP A 57 5.45 -0.91 -14.71
C ASP A 57 4.83 0.23 -13.88
N ILE A 58 5.28 1.47 -14.06
CA ILE A 58 4.75 2.60 -13.27
C ILE A 58 3.23 2.71 -13.39
N SER A 59 2.70 2.56 -14.60
CA SER A 59 1.26 2.68 -14.81
C SER A 59 0.48 1.62 -14.02
N ASN A 60 0.95 0.37 -14.05
CA ASN A 60 0.32 -0.72 -13.29
C ASN A 60 0.46 -0.53 -11.79
N THR A 61 1.64 -0.08 -11.35
CA THR A 61 1.90 0.20 -9.94
C THR A 61 0.97 1.30 -9.43
N ARG A 62 0.80 2.36 -10.21
CA ARG A 62 -0.12 3.45 -9.86
C ARG A 62 -1.55 2.94 -9.73
N LYS A 63 -2.02 2.15 -10.69
CA LYS A 63 -3.38 1.60 -10.67
C LYS A 63 -3.60 0.74 -9.42
N ALA A 64 -2.64 -0.12 -9.10
CA ALA A 64 -2.73 -0.99 -7.93
C ALA A 64 -2.75 -0.17 -6.63
N ALA A 65 -1.89 0.83 -6.53
CA ALA A 65 -1.83 1.69 -5.34
C ALA A 65 -3.14 2.45 -5.16
N ILE A 66 -3.68 3.01 -6.23
CA ILE A 66 -4.95 3.77 -6.17
C ILE A 66 -6.09 2.84 -5.76
N LYS A 67 -6.11 1.62 -6.26
CA LYS A 67 -7.13 0.64 -5.90
C LYS A 67 -7.08 0.30 -4.41
N LEU A 68 -5.87 0.07 -3.87
CA LEU A 68 -5.69 -0.17 -2.45
C LEU A 68 -6.11 1.04 -1.61
N TRP A 69 -5.79 2.23 -2.06
CA TRP A 69 -6.15 3.46 -1.39
C TRP A 69 -7.68 3.64 -1.35
N LYS A 70 -8.36 3.41 -2.47
CA LYS A 70 -9.83 3.52 -2.52
C LYS A 70 -10.49 2.51 -1.58
N LYS A 71 -9.91 1.33 -1.41
CA LYS A 71 -10.41 0.32 -0.49
C LYS A 71 -10.09 0.63 0.98
N GLY A 72 -9.25 1.62 1.24
CA GLY A 72 -8.93 2.04 2.59
C GLY A 72 -7.78 1.28 3.24
N TYR A 73 -6.94 0.60 2.48
CA TYR A 73 -5.82 -0.16 3.02
C TYR A 73 -4.54 0.63 3.12
N ILE A 74 -4.35 1.62 2.25
CA ILE A 74 -3.17 2.47 2.28
C ILE A 74 -3.56 3.93 2.23
N ASN A 75 -2.62 4.81 2.60
CA ASN A 75 -2.76 6.25 2.44
C ASN A 75 -1.91 6.70 1.26
N LEU A 76 -2.43 7.64 0.49
CA LEU A 76 -1.65 8.40 -0.49
C LEU A 76 -1.38 9.77 0.12
N ILE A 77 -0.17 10.25 -0.03
CA ILE A 77 0.31 11.47 0.64
C ILE A 77 0.79 12.45 -0.43
N ASP A 78 0.33 13.70 -0.31
CA ASP A 78 0.85 14.80 -1.11
C ASP A 78 1.55 15.83 -0.20
N ASN A 79 1.91 16.98 -0.73
CA ASN A 79 2.61 17.99 0.05
C ASN A 79 1.76 18.63 1.15
N LYS A 80 0.47 18.34 1.18
CA LYS A 80 -0.46 18.85 2.22
C LYS A 80 -0.81 17.79 3.25
N GLY A 81 -0.40 16.56 3.05
CA GLY A 81 -0.69 15.43 3.93
C GLY A 81 -1.46 14.33 3.23
N TYR A 82 -2.30 13.63 3.97
CA TYR A 82 -3.08 12.52 3.42
C TYR A 82 -4.11 13.03 2.43
N ILE A 83 -4.14 12.40 1.25
CA ILE A 83 -5.12 12.75 0.22
C ILE A 83 -6.47 12.14 0.61
N ASN A 84 -7.52 12.96 0.54
CA ASN A 84 -8.88 12.51 0.84
C ASN A 84 -9.36 11.51 -0.21
N ARG A 85 -9.91 10.38 0.25
CA ARG A 85 -10.38 9.30 -0.65
C ARG A 85 -11.55 9.68 -1.53
N SER A 86 -12.19 10.82 -1.29
CA SER A 86 -13.23 11.33 -2.17
C SER A 86 -12.68 11.90 -3.49
N VAL A 87 -11.37 12.17 -3.53
CA VAL A 87 -10.70 12.63 -4.73
C VAL A 87 -10.72 11.51 -5.77
N ASP A 88 -11.21 11.80 -6.98
CA ASP A 88 -11.33 10.80 -8.02
C ASP A 88 -9.97 10.40 -8.59
N LYS A 89 -9.14 11.39 -8.93
CA LYS A 89 -7.82 11.16 -9.51
C LYS A 89 -6.77 11.88 -8.67
N PRO A 90 -6.14 11.20 -7.71
CA PRO A 90 -5.13 11.85 -6.87
C PRO A 90 -3.93 12.27 -7.71
N LYS A 91 -3.47 13.49 -7.49
CA LYS A 91 -2.34 14.08 -8.21
C LYS A 91 -1.21 14.40 -7.25
N LYS A 92 0.00 14.43 -7.77
CA LYS A 92 1.20 14.84 -7.03
C LYS A 92 1.42 13.98 -5.77
N VAL A 93 1.18 12.69 -5.89
CA VAL A 93 1.45 11.76 -4.81
C VAL A 93 2.96 11.71 -4.57
N ILE A 94 3.38 11.94 -3.33
CA ILE A 94 4.79 11.95 -2.95
C ILE A 94 5.11 10.95 -1.84
N GLY A 95 4.14 10.18 -1.41
CA GLY A 95 4.38 9.17 -0.39
C GLY A 95 3.23 8.21 -0.23
N PHE A 96 3.54 7.11 0.45
CA PHE A 96 2.60 6.00 0.68
C PHE A 96 2.81 5.46 2.09
N SER A 97 1.73 5.04 2.75
CA SER A 97 1.85 4.34 4.04
C SER A 97 0.67 3.40 4.22
N LEU A 98 0.84 2.37 5.06
CA LEU A 98 -0.31 1.56 5.49
C LEU A 98 -1.16 2.39 6.44
N VAL A 99 -2.47 2.14 6.43
CA VAL A 99 -3.36 2.75 7.43
C VAL A 99 -3.02 2.17 8.81
N GLU A 100 -3.23 2.95 9.87
CA GLU A 100 -2.90 2.53 11.24
C GLU A 100 -3.65 1.27 11.65
N ASN A 101 -4.88 1.12 11.20
CA ASN A 101 -5.71 -0.03 11.54
C ASN A 101 -5.73 -1.09 10.44
N PHE A 102 -4.63 -1.23 9.70
CA PHE A 102 -4.54 -2.13 8.55
C PHE A 102 -4.97 -3.56 8.90
N MET A 103 -4.46 -4.11 9.99
CA MET A 103 -4.79 -5.47 10.40
C MET A 103 -6.27 -5.62 10.74
N GLN A 104 -6.86 -4.61 11.35
CA GLN A 104 -8.28 -4.61 11.67
C GLN A 104 -9.13 -4.55 10.39
N ARG A 105 -8.68 -3.78 9.40
CA ARG A 105 -9.36 -3.72 8.10
C ARG A 105 -9.39 -5.09 7.43
N LEU A 106 -8.27 -5.80 7.46
CA LEU A 106 -8.22 -7.15 6.89
C LEU A 106 -9.13 -8.11 7.65
N ASN A 107 -9.17 -8.03 8.98
CA ASN A 107 -10.04 -8.86 9.79
C ASN A 107 -11.52 -8.59 9.49
N ALA A 108 -11.89 -7.33 9.30
CA ALA A 108 -13.25 -6.97 8.96
C ALA A 108 -13.66 -7.53 7.60
N THR A 109 -12.72 -7.62 6.65
CA THR A 109 -12.97 -8.19 5.33
C THR A 109 -13.20 -9.70 5.39
N GLU A 110 -12.65 -10.36 6.42
CA GLU A 110 -12.76 -11.80 6.58
C GLU A 110 -14.18 -12.25 6.86
N VAL A 111 -14.97 -11.42 7.48
CA VAL A 111 -16.36 -11.74 7.81
C VAL A 111 -17.27 -11.51 6.62
#